data_b72c1e6ae1ff7f1259769e84390a5d01
#
_entry.id   b72c1e6ae1ff7f1259769e84390a5d01
#
_cell.length_a   1.000
_cell.length_b   1.000
_cell.length_c   1.000
_cell.angle_alpha   90.00
_cell.angle_beta   90.00
_cell.angle_gamma   90.00
#
_symmetry.space_group_name_H-M   'P 1'
#
loop_
_entity.id
_entity.type
_entity.pdbx_description
1 polymer ?
#
loop_
_entity_poly.entity_id
_entity_poly.type
_entity_poly.pdbx_seq_one_letter_code
_entity_poly.pdbx_strand_id
1 'polypeptide(L)'
;MANLIVYYSRKGQNYWNGSIVDLAKGNTERVAEFVQKAVGGDLFEIETVREYSKDYMVCIEEAKAELREGARPELKKYPESIDQYDTIFVGYPNWWGTMPMCVYTFLERFDLTGKKIVPFCTNEGSGMGGSEQELRKICKGATVAAGLSIHGAEAAQSESKVAAWAKKNV
;
A
#
# COMPACT_ATOMS: atom_id res chain seq x y z
N MET A 1 0.69 13.34 18.00
CA MET A 1 1.65 12.78 17.05
C MET A 1 0.95 12.54 15.72
N ALA A 2 1.59 12.96 14.64
CA ALA A 2 0.96 12.89 13.33
C ALA A 2 1.19 11.53 12.68
N ASN A 3 0.17 11.06 11.96
CA ASN A 3 0.22 9.84 11.18
C ASN A 3 0.20 10.17 9.69
N LEU A 4 0.98 9.46 8.90
CA LEU A 4 0.91 9.50 7.45
C LEU A 4 0.32 8.17 6.98
N ILE A 5 -0.66 8.23 6.08
CA ILE A 5 -1.21 7.03 5.45
C ILE A 5 -0.85 7.13 3.97
N VAL A 6 0.20 6.43 3.58
CA VAL A 6 0.66 6.39 2.20
C VAL A 6 0.19 5.09 1.56
N TYR A 7 -0.33 5.18 0.34
CA TYR A 7 -0.86 3.98 -0.31
C TYR A 7 -0.75 4.07 -1.83
N TYR A 8 -0.64 2.91 -2.45
CA TYR A 8 -0.90 2.73 -3.86
C TYR A 8 -2.16 1.90 -4.03
N SER A 9 -3.07 2.34 -4.90
CA SER A 9 -4.33 1.64 -5.13
C SER A 9 -4.65 1.62 -6.61
N ARG A 10 -5.21 0.50 -7.09
CA ARG A 10 -5.64 0.38 -8.47
C ARG A 10 -7.16 0.44 -8.54
N LYS A 11 -7.69 1.44 -9.22
CA LYS A 11 -9.09 1.49 -9.63
C LYS A 11 -9.22 0.93 -11.05
N GLY A 12 -10.44 0.75 -11.53
CA GLY A 12 -10.68 0.13 -12.83
C GLY A 12 -10.67 -1.38 -12.71
N GLN A 13 -10.11 -2.05 -13.69
CA GLN A 13 -10.12 -3.51 -13.72
C GLN A 13 -9.30 -4.11 -12.57
N ASN A 14 -9.93 -4.98 -11.81
CA ASN A 14 -9.34 -5.67 -10.66
C ASN A 14 -9.93 -7.08 -10.54
N TYR A 15 -9.21 -7.98 -9.88
CA TYR A 15 -9.81 -9.24 -9.47
C TYR A 15 -10.76 -9.02 -8.29
N TRP A 16 -11.85 -9.79 -8.33
CA TRP A 16 -12.88 -9.74 -7.31
C TRP A 16 -13.53 -11.14 -7.25
N ASN A 17 -13.15 -11.94 -6.26
CA ASN A 17 -13.61 -13.32 -6.10
C ASN A 17 -13.47 -14.15 -7.38
N GLY A 18 -12.29 -14.07 -8.02
CA GLY A 18 -11.98 -14.88 -9.19
C GLY A 18 -12.42 -14.32 -10.53
N SER A 19 -13.07 -13.17 -10.55
CA SER A 19 -13.49 -12.49 -11.78
C SER A 19 -12.85 -11.13 -11.91
N ILE A 20 -12.74 -10.62 -13.13
CA ILE A 20 -12.28 -9.26 -13.36
C ILE A 20 -13.51 -8.34 -13.34
N VAL A 21 -13.49 -7.34 -12.46
CA VAL A 21 -14.56 -6.34 -12.34
C VAL A 21 -13.96 -4.95 -12.46
N ASP A 22 -14.81 -3.97 -12.71
CA ASP A 22 -14.41 -2.58 -12.79
C ASP A 22 -14.75 -1.87 -11.49
N LEU A 23 -13.72 -1.34 -10.79
CA LEU A 23 -13.88 -0.66 -9.51
C LEU A 23 -13.75 0.84 -9.69
N ALA A 24 -14.77 1.59 -9.26
CA ALA A 24 -14.73 3.06 -9.25
C ALA A 24 -13.66 3.56 -8.25
N LYS A 25 -13.49 2.84 -7.14
CA LYS A 25 -12.48 3.11 -6.12
C LYS A 25 -11.75 1.80 -5.81
N GLY A 26 -10.41 1.83 -5.80
CA GLY A 26 -9.61 0.66 -5.50
C GLY A 26 -9.76 0.19 -4.05
N ASN A 27 -9.53 -1.09 -3.83
CA ASN A 27 -9.69 -1.68 -2.50
C ASN A 27 -8.71 -1.12 -1.48
N THR A 28 -7.46 -0.89 -1.88
CA THR A 28 -6.44 -0.32 -0.98
C THR A 28 -6.81 1.09 -0.55
N GLU A 29 -7.36 1.88 -1.46
CA GLU A 29 -7.81 3.24 -1.14
C GLU A 29 -8.92 3.22 -0.09
N ARG A 30 -9.87 2.30 -0.20
CA ARG A 30 -10.94 2.15 0.80
C ARG A 30 -10.38 1.88 2.19
N VAL A 31 -9.41 0.97 2.27
CA VAL A 31 -8.77 0.63 3.55
C VAL A 31 -7.99 1.82 4.09
N ALA A 32 -7.28 2.54 3.23
CA ALA A 32 -6.53 3.74 3.63
C ALA A 32 -7.46 4.80 4.24
N GLU A 33 -8.63 5.01 3.64
CA GLU A 33 -9.63 5.95 4.16
C GLU A 33 -10.18 5.51 5.52
N PHE A 34 -10.36 4.20 5.72
CA PHE A 34 -10.79 3.68 7.02
C PHE A 34 -9.72 3.89 8.10
N VAL A 35 -8.45 3.73 7.73
CA VAL A 35 -7.34 4.02 8.65
C VAL A 35 -7.36 5.49 9.05
N GLN A 36 -7.46 6.40 8.08
CA GLN A 36 -7.51 7.84 8.38
C GLN A 36 -8.69 8.18 9.28
N LYS A 37 -9.86 7.63 9.01
CA LYS A 37 -11.05 7.86 9.83
C LYS A 37 -10.85 7.40 11.27
N ALA A 38 -10.12 6.31 11.46
CA ALA A 38 -9.91 5.72 12.78
C ALA A 38 -8.87 6.47 13.61
N VAL A 39 -7.75 6.88 13.01
CA VAL A 39 -6.59 7.41 13.74
C VAL A 39 -6.22 8.85 13.37
N GLY A 40 -6.85 9.41 12.36
CA GLY A 40 -6.50 10.73 11.84
C GLY A 40 -5.20 10.69 11.05
N GLY A 41 -4.73 11.86 10.65
CA GLY A 41 -3.50 12.01 9.88
C GLY A 41 -3.77 12.34 8.42
N ASP A 42 -2.71 12.32 7.63
CA ASP A 42 -2.74 12.73 6.24
C ASP A 42 -2.69 11.53 5.31
N LEU A 43 -3.54 11.55 4.27
CA LEU A 43 -3.51 10.56 3.20
C LEU A 43 -2.55 11.04 2.10
N PHE A 44 -1.75 10.13 1.58
CA PHE A 44 -0.91 10.39 0.42
C PHE A 44 -1.01 9.23 -0.57
N GLU A 45 -1.53 9.50 -1.76
CA GLU A 45 -1.65 8.50 -2.81
C GLU A 45 -0.38 8.48 -3.66
N ILE A 46 0.21 7.29 -3.81
CA ILE A 46 1.35 7.09 -4.70
C ILE A 46 0.80 6.98 -6.13
N GLU A 47 1.29 7.86 -7.00
CA GLU A 47 0.93 7.86 -8.42
C GLU A 47 2.19 7.81 -9.27
N THR A 48 2.23 6.88 -10.22
CA THR A 48 3.36 6.74 -11.13
C THR A 48 3.21 7.68 -12.32
N VAL A 49 4.33 8.20 -12.82
CA VAL A 49 4.35 9.03 -14.03
C VAL A 49 3.85 8.21 -15.21
N ARG A 50 4.37 6.98 -15.36
CA ARG A 50 3.89 6.05 -16.36
C ARG A 50 2.75 5.24 -15.78
N GLU A 51 1.55 5.38 -16.31
CA GLU A 51 0.39 4.63 -15.86
C GLU A 51 0.47 3.18 -16.29
N TYR A 52 -0.01 2.28 -15.43
CA TYR A 52 -0.19 0.87 -15.79
C TYR A 52 -1.37 0.75 -16.76
N SER A 53 -1.35 -0.31 -17.58
CA SER A 53 -2.44 -0.57 -18.51
C SER A 53 -3.78 -0.64 -17.79
N LYS A 54 -4.82 -0.15 -18.45
CA LYS A 54 -6.19 -0.29 -17.96
C LYS A 54 -6.67 -1.74 -18.05
N ASP A 55 -6.09 -2.52 -18.96
CA ASP A 55 -6.35 -3.96 -19.08
C ASP A 55 -5.64 -4.68 -17.93
N TYR A 56 -6.40 -5.41 -17.12
CA TYR A 56 -5.86 -6.07 -15.92
C TYR A 56 -4.77 -7.08 -16.27
N MET A 57 -4.99 -7.89 -17.30
CA MET A 57 -4.02 -8.93 -17.69
C MET A 57 -2.71 -8.34 -18.18
N VAL A 58 -2.77 -7.20 -18.87
CA VAL A 58 -1.56 -6.47 -19.30
C VAL A 58 -0.87 -5.86 -18.08
N CYS A 59 -1.63 -5.27 -17.17
CA CYS A 59 -1.09 -4.68 -15.94
C CYS A 59 -0.31 -5.70 -15.11
N ILE A 60 -0.82 -6.91 -14.94
CA ILE A 60 -0.11 -7.93 -14.14
C ILE A 60 1.20 -8.36 -14.80
N GLU A 61 1.28 -8.34 -16.12
CA GLU A 61 2.54 -8.62 -16.82
C GLU A 61 3.54 -7.47 -16.68
N GLU A 62 3.05 -6.23 -16.74
CA GLU A 62 3.87 -5.04 -16.48
C GLU A 62 4.45 -5.10 -15.06
N ALA A 63 3.62 -5.45 -14.08
CA ALA A 63 4.03 -5.57 -12.68
C ALA A 63 5.07 -6.67 -12.49
N LYS A 64 4.91 -7.80 -13.18
CA LYS A 64 5.85 -8.92 -13.13
C LYS A 64 7.22 -8.53 -13.70
N ALA A 65 7.22 -7.80 -14.81
CA ALA A 65 8.46 -7.30 -15.44
C ALA A 65 9.18 -6.33 -14.49
N GLU A 66 8.45 -5.41 -13.87
CA GLU A 66 9.03 -4.47 -12.91
C GLU A 66 9.65 -5.19 -11.71
N LEU A 67 8.97 -6.20 -11.18
CA LEU A 67 9.51 -6.98 -10.07
C LEU A 67 10.80 -7.70 -10.47
N ARG A 68 10.80 -8.33 -11.64
CA ARG A 68 11.95 -9.08 -12.16
C ARG A 68 13.16 -8.17 -12.36
N GLU A 69 12.94 -6.96 -12.82
CA GLU A 69 13.99 -5.98 -13.09
C GLU A 69 14.43 -5.20 -11.86
N GLY A 70 13.70 -5.31 -10.75
CA GLY A 70 13.91 -4.47 -9.58
C GLY A 70 13.65 -3.00 -9.89
N ALA A 71 12.63 -2.72 -10.72
CA ALA A 71 12.33 -1.38 -11.19
C ALA A 71 11.98 -0.41 -10.05
N ARG A 72 12.28 0.86 -10.28
CA ARG A 72 11.86 1.95 -9.37
C ARG A 72 11.11 2.99 -10.19
N PRO A 73 9.80 2.75 -10.45
CA PRO A 73 9.01 3.67 -11.26
C PRO A 73 9.01 5.08 -10.70
N GLU A 74 9.14 6.05 -11.59
CA GLU A 74 9.12 7.46 -11.22
C GLU A 74 7.72 7.86 -10.73
N LEU A 75 7.65 8.63 -9.65
CA LEU A 75 6.39 9.10 -9.06
C LEU A 75 6.10 10.53 -9.48
N LYS A 76 4.81 10.85 -9.60
CA LYS A 76 4.36 12.19 -10.00
C LYS A 76 4.70 13.26 -8.95
N LYS A 77 4.64 12.88 -7.67
CA LYS A 77 4.84 13.82 -6.56
C LYS A 77 5.28 13.09 -5.31
N TYR A 78 5.81 13.86 -4.37
CA TYR A 78 6.18 13.41 -3.03
C TYR A 78 5.70 14.45 -2.02
N PRO A 79 5.45 14.10 -0.75
CA PRO A 79 5.30 15.11 0.29
C PRO A 79 6.63 15.88 0.44
N GLU A 80 6.55 17.16 0.83
CA GLU A 80 7.75 17.98 1.00
C GLU A 80 8.66 17.41 2.06
N SER A 81 8.06 16.89 3.15
CA SER A 81 8.80 16.29 4.27
C SER A 81 7.90 15.27 4.95
N ILE A 82 8.53 14.27 5.56
CA ILE A 82 7.83 13.30 6.42
C ILE A 82 8.30 13.41 7.87
N ASP A 83 9.08 14.41 8.21
CA ASP A 83 9.71 14.54 9.54
C ASP A 83 8.67 14.64 10.67
N GLN A 84 7.51 15.24 10.39
CA GLN A 84 6.45 15.42 11.37
C GLN A 84 5.69 14.15 11.71
N TYR A 85 5.90 13.08 10.96
CA TYR A 85 5.17 11.82 11.17
C TYR A 85 6.00 10.81 11.94
N ASP A 86 5.43 10.26 13.00
CA ASP A 86 6.07 9.19 13.80
C ASP A 86 5.64 7.81 13.30
N THR A 87 4.38 7.70 12.88
CA THR A 87 3.80 6.46 12.37
C THR A 87 3.41 6.65 10.92
N ILE A 88 3.87 5.72 10.08
CA ILE A 88 3.54 5.70 8.66
C ILE A 88 2.84 4.39 8.33
N PHE A 89 1.54 4.50 8.02
CA PHE A 89 0.78 3.37 7.48
C PHE A 89 1.10 3.27 5.99
N VAL A 90 1.38 2.06 5.53
CA VAL A 90 1.72 1.82 4.12
C VAL A 90 0.74 0.79 3.56
N GLY A 91 -0.07 1.21 2.59
CA GLY A 91 -1.07 0.36 1.97
C GLY A 91 -0.76 0.01 0.53
N TYR A 92 -1.01 -1.23 0.15
CA TYR A 92 -0.71 -1.72 -1.20
C TYR A 92 -1.46 -3.00 -1.51
N PRO A 93 -1.72 -3.26 -2.80
CA PRO A 93 -2.19 -4.59 -3.21
C PRO A 93 -1.00 -5.55 -3.25
N ASN A 94 -1.27 -6.83 -3.06
CA ASN A 94 -0.26 -7.87 -3.25
C ASN A 94 -0.05 -8.08 -4.75
N TRP A 95 1.10 -7.66 -5.24
CA TRP A 95 1.49 -7.84 -6.64
C TRP A 95 2.66 -8.81 -6.71
N TRP A 96 2.38 -10.05 -7.14
CA TRP A 96 3.39 -11.09 -7.27
C TRP A 96 4.15 -11.39 -5.97
N GLY A 97 3.43 -11.37 -4.86
CA GLY A 97 3.98 -11.75 -3.56
C GLY A 97 4.63 -10.63 -2.77
N THR A 98 4.56 -9.39 -3.23
CA THR A 98 5.12 -8.24 -2.53
C THR A 98 4.35 -6.96 -2.90
N MET A 99 4.90 -5.81 -2.52
CA MET A 99 4.35 -4.50 -2.88
C MET A 99 4.61 -4.17 -4.35
N PRO A 100 3.76 -3.37 -4.98
CA PRO A 100 4.12 -2.76 -6.26
C PRO A 100 5.45 -2.00 -6.16
N MET A 101 6.24 -2.01 -7.23
CA MET A 101 7.59 -1.40 -7.20
C MET A 101 7.56 0.10 -6.92
N CYS A 102 6.47 0.79 -7.24
CA CYS A 102 6.33 2.21 -6.93
C CYS A 102 6.31 2.49 -5.42
N VAL A 103 5.88 1.53 -4.61
CA VAL A 103 5.93 1.65 -3.15
C VAL A 103 7.38 1.64 -2.67
N TYR A 104 8.23 0.80 -3.27
CA TYR A 104 9.67 0.81 -3.01
C TYR A 104 10.27 2.17 -3.36
N THR A 105 9.90 2.72 -4.52
CA THR A 105 10.37 4.05 -4.96
C THR A 105 10.09 5.09 -3.89
N PHE A 106 8.86 5.12 -3.36
CA PHE A 106 8.45 6.08 -2.34
C PHE A 106 9.27 5.92 -1.06
N LEU A 107 9.32 4.70 -0.53
CA LEU A 107 9.94 4.46 0.77
C LEU A 107 11.45 4.66 0.75
N GLU A 108 12.10 4.35 -0.35
CA GLU A 108 13.55 4.55 -0.49
C GLU A 108 13.95 6.01 -0.63
N ARG A 109 12.99 6.89 -0.89
CA ARG A 109 13.23 8.33 -1.02
C ARG A 109 13.56 9.01 0.30
N PHE A 110 13.08 8.48 1.42
CA PHE A 110 13.13 9.15 2.72
C PHE A 110 13.98 8.38 3.73
N ASP A 111 14.51 9.12 4.71
CA ASP A 111 15.11 8.52 5.90
C ASP A 111 13.98 8.18 6.87
N LEU A 112 13.79 6.89 7.11
CA LEU A 112 12.72 6.36 7.96
C LEU A 112 13.20 5.98 9.35
N THR A 113 14.43 6.32 9.70
CA THR A 113 15.02 5.99 11.00
C THR A 113 14.16 6.50 12.16
N GLY A 114 13.88 5.63 13.12
CA GLY A 114 13.09 5.98 14.29
C GLY A 114 11.58 5.97 14.09
N LYS A 115 11.12 5.77 12.87
CA LYS A 115 9.69 5.76 12.56
C LYS A 115 9.10 4.36 12.68
N LYS A 116 7.79 4.30 12.89
CA LYS A 116 7.05 3.04 12.91
C LYS A 116 6.32 2.88 11.58
N ILE A 117 6.57 1.77 10.90
CA ILE A 117 5.94 1.42 9.63
C ILE A 117 4.87 0.37 9.91
N VAL A 118 3.63 0.66 9.50
CA VAL A 118 2.47 -0.19 9.79
C VAL A 118 1.80 -0.57 8.45
N PRO A 119 2.10 -1.76 7.90
CA PRO A 119 1.62 -2.13 6.58
C PRO A 119 0.23 -2.73 6.57
N PHE A 120 -0.53 -2.46 5.51
CA PHE A 120 -1.76 -3.18 5.22
C PHE A 120 -1.79 -3.55 3.75
N CYS A 121 -2.29 -4.74 3.46
CA CYS A 121 -2.25 -5.30 2.12
C CYS A 121 -3.62 -5.81 1.71
N THR A 122 -4.08 -5.41 0.53
CA THR A 122 -5.28 -5.98 -0.08
C THR A 122 -4.87 -7.07 -1.06
N ASN A 123 -5.62 -8.16 -1.10
CA ASN A 123 -5.26 -9.32 -1.91
C ASN A 123 -6.48 -10.18 -2.17
N GLU A 124 -6.32 -11.17 -3.04
CA GLU A 124 -7.37 -12.14 -3.38
C GLU A 124 -7.11 -13.51 -2.74
N GLY A 125 -6.57 -13.52 -1.52
CA GLY A 125 -6.32 -14.73 -0.75
C GLY A 125 -4.85 -15.06 -0.57
N SER A 126 -3.95 -14.30 -1.21
CA SER A 126 -2.50 -14.51 -1.11
C SER A 126 -1.86 -13.90 0.15
N GLY A 127 -2.61 -13.11 0.91
CA GLY A 127 -2.13 -12.52 2.16
C GLY A 127 -1.08 -11.44 1.93
N MET A 128 -0.21 -11.27 2.92
CA MET A 128 0.86 -10.27 2.88
C MET A 128 2.01 -10.65 1.93
N GLY A 129 2.11 -11.93 1.54
CA GLY A 129 3.25 -12.41 0.78
C GLY A 129 4.55 -12.18 1.55
N GLY A 130 5.61 -11.80 0.85
CA GLY A 130 6.90 -11.44 1.46
C GLY A 130 7.04 -9.96 1.78
N SER A 131 5.94 -9.17 1.71
CA SER A 131 6.01 -7.72 1.79
C SER A 131 6.53 -7.18 3.12
N GLU A 132 6.15 -7.80 4.24
CA GLU A 132 6.64 -7.35 5.55
C GLU A 132 8.15 -7.51 5.65
N GLN A 133 8.69 -8.60 5.14
CA GLN A 133 10.13 -8.83 5.12
C GLN A 133 10.85 -7.82 4.23
N GLU A 134 10.26 -7.51 3.08
CA GLU A 134 10.81 -6.50 2.17
C GLU A 134 10.80 -5.12 2.82
N LEU A 135 9.74 -4.77 3.56
CA LEU A 135 9.69 -3.52 4.30
C LEU A 135 10.80 -3.42 5.32
N ARG A 136 11.10 -4.51 6.03
CA ARG A 136 12.21 -4.52 7.00
C ARG A 136 13.56 -4.28 6.32
N LYS A 137 13.73 -4.77 5.08
CA LYS A 137 14.97 -4.55 4.32
C LYS A 137 15.13 -3.11 3.87
N ILE A 138 14.07 -2.49 3.36
CA ILE A 138 14.17 -1.16 2.75
C ILE A 138 13.95 -0.02 3.74
N CYS A 139 13.23 -0.26 4.82
CA CYS A 139 12.97 0.76 5.85
C CYS A 139 13.98 0.63 6.99
N LYS A 140 15.25 0.76 6.67
CA LYS A 140 16.34 0.62 7.65
C LYS A 140 16.19 1.62 8.78
N GLY A 141 16.39 1.15 10.01
CA GLY A 141 16.27 2.00 11.19
C GLY A 141 14.84 2.23 11.67
N ALA A 142 13.84 1.82 10.90
CA ALA A 142 12.45 1.89 11.31
C ALA A 142 12.01 0.59 11.98
N THR A 143 10.92 0.67 12.74
CA THR A 143 10.26 -0.53 13.29
C THR A 143 9.10 -0.87 12.38
N VAL A 144 9.04 -2.12 11.90
CA VAL A 144 7.94 -2.58 11.04
C VAL A 144 7.00 -3.44 11.88
N ALA A 145 5.78 -2.96 12.06
CA ALA A 145 4.74 -3.67 12.81
C ALA A 145 4.17 -4.83 11.99
N ALA A 146 3.49 -5.75 12.67
CA ALA A 146 2.75 -6.81 12.00
C ALA A 146 1.64 -6.19 11.15
N GLY A 147 1.54 -6.62 9.90
CA GLY A 147 0.61 -6.06 8.93
C GLY A 147 -0.80 -6.61 9.03
N LEU A 148 -1.72 -5.93 8.34
CA LEU A 148 -3.11 -6.36 8.20
C LEU A 148 -3.35 -6.79 6.77
N SER A 149 -3.86 -8.02 6.60
CA SER A 149 -4.27 -8.55 5.30
C SER A 149 -5.78 -8.44 5.16
N ILE A 150 -6.23 -7.83 4.05
CA ILE A 150 -7.66 -7.69 3.75
C ILE A 150 -7.94 -8.32 2.39
N HIS A 151 -8.90 -9.25 2.34
CA HIS A 151 -9.39 -9.76 1.06
C HIS A 151 -10.08 -8.62 0.31
N GLY A 152 -9.69 -8.39 -0.95
CA GLY A 152 -10.16 -7.24 -1.72
C GLY A 152 -11.68 -7.13 -1.80
N ALA A 153 -12.37 -8.24 -2.03
CA ALA A 153 -13.84 -8.25 -2.12
C ALA A 153 -14.52 -7.90 -0.79
N GLU A 154 -13.80 -7.98 0.32
CA GLU A 154 -14.33 -7.66 1.65
C GLU A 154 -13.89 -6.27 2.13
N ALA A 155 -13.11 -5.53 1.34
CA ALA A 155 -12.57 -4.24 1.75
C ALA A 155 -13.66 -3.26 2.17
N ALA A 156 -14.75 -3.17 1.42
CA ALA A 156 -15.84 -2.24 1.72
C ALA A 156 -16.52 -2.51 3.07
N GLN A 157 -16.50 -3.76 3.56
CA GLN A 157 -17.09 -4.15 4.83
C GLN A 157 -16.07 -4.26 5.97
N SER A 158 -14.82 -3.85 5.74
CA SER A 158 -13.73 -4.06 6.69
C SER A 158 -13.51 -2.92 7.68
N GLU A 159 -14.35 -1.91 7.68
CA GLU A 159 -14.12 -0.68 8.47
C GLU A 159 -13.85 -0.97 9.96
N SER A 160 -14.67 -1.78 10.62
CA SER A 160 -14.51 -2.07 12.04
C SER A 160 -13.21 -2.80 12.34
N LYS A 161 -12.87 -3.78 11.52
CA LYS A 161 -11.62 -4.55 11.64
C LYS A 161 -10.41 -3.66 11.45
N VAL A 162 -10.44 -2.83 10.42
CA VAL A 162 -9.36 -1.88 10.11
C VAL A 162 -9.18 -0.88 11.23
N ALA A 163 -10.28 -0.31 11.72
CA ALA A 163 -10.25 0.68 12.80
C ALA A 163 -9.64 0.10 14.07
N ALA A 164 -10.05 -1.10 14.48
CA ALA A 164 -9.51 -1.74 15.66
C ALA A 164 -8.00 -2.00 15.54
N TRP A 165 -7.57 -2.49 14.39
CA TRP A 165 -6.16 -2.75 14.11
C TRP A 165 -5.35 -1.44 14.07
N ALA A 166 -5.85 -0.42 13.38
CA ALA A 166 -5.14 0.86 13.26
C ALA A 166 -4.93 1.52 14.62
N LYS A 167 -5.96 1.52 15.46
CA LYS A 167 -5.88 2.12 16.81
C LYS A 167 -4.86 1.44 17.71
N LYS A 168 -4.60 0.15 17.53
CA LYS A 168 -3.57 -0.56 18.29
C LYS A 168 -2.16 -0.17 17.89
N ASN A 169 -2.00 0.47 16.75
CA ASN A 169 -0.69 0.79 16.18
C ASN A 169 -0.28 2.25 16.35
N VAL A 170 -1.08 3.05 17.01
CA VAL A 170 -0.76 4.46 17.29
C VAL A 170 -0.71 4.77 18.76
#